data_29eb1284d3bda64b9d67abf906642c63
#
_entry.id   29eb1284d3bda64b9d67abf906642c63
#
_cell.length_a   1.000
_cell.length_b   1.000
_cell.length_c   1.000
_cell.angle_alpha   90.00
_cell.angle_beta   90.00
_cell.angle_gamma   90.00
#
_symmetry.space_group_name_H-M   'P 1'
#
loop_
_entity.id
_entity.type
_entity.pdbx_description
1 polymer ?
#
loop_
_entity_poly.entity_id
_entity_poly.type
_entity_poly.pdbx_seq_one_letter_code
_entity_poly.pdbx_strand_id
1 'polypeptide(L)'
;MKLKTLIFVALFTFTASAAHANISVMCSLFPVYDFTRSIAGDFADVKLLLPPGIEPHEYEPSPRDIKALHDSDMFIFTCAEMESWAVKISQSLGDVHIVDASEGITLTDNDPHIWLDLSLAERMVMNILRGLCEADSGHAEEYTKNAERLCGKFRELDEKFSEMDKGRAIIFAGEFSAGYFVRRYGFEYLTAYEGENEPSVKRLAEIIRHINEHKSRYIFTDINEHSQVAREISAQTGAKILTFGTGHMIPDDDMTFLQIMNDNYENINEAMND
;
A
#
# COMPACT_ATOMS: atom_id res chain seq x y z
N MET A 1 -73.10 0.75 39.22
CA MET A 1 -71.74 1.25 39.00
C MET A 1 -71.09 0.40 37.89
N LYS A 2 -70.92 0.98 36.68
CA LYS A 2 -70.32 0.24 35.52
C LYS A 2 -68.90 0.67 35.43
N LEU A 3 -67.94 -0.26 35.67
CA LEU A 3 -66.53 -0.08 35.55
C LEU A 3 -66.10 -0.12 34.04
N LYS A 4 -65.64 0.98 33.49
CA LYS A 4 -65.13 1.06 32.12
C LYS A 4 -63.65 0.67 32.13
N THR A 5 -63.31 -0.51 31.60
CA THR A 5 -61.96 -0.97 31.40
C THR A 5 -61.37 -0.24 30.16
N LEU A 6 -60.36 0.62 30.39
CA LEU A 6 -59.60 1.24 29.34
C LEU A 6 -58.47 0.27 28.89
N ILE A 7 -58.57 -0.25 27.67
CA ILE A 7 -57.52 -1.06 27.05
C ILE A 7 -56.53 -0.10 26.41
N PHE A 8 -55.30 -0.03 26.93
CA PHE A 8 -54.17 0.71 26.35
C PHE A 8 -53.48 -0.22 25.37
N VAL A 9 -53.68 0.02 24.06
CA VAL A 9 -52.94 -0.69 22.99
C VAL A 9 -51.63 0.04 22.80
N ALA A 10 -50.52 -0.52 23.31
CA ALA A 10 -49.18 -0.04 23.01
C ALA A 10 -48.79 -0.46 21.57
N LEU A 11 -48.74 0.52 20.66
CA LEU A 11 -48.27 0.31 19.31
C LEU A 11 -46.72 0.22 19.37
N PHE A 12 -46.19 -1.00 19.36
CA PHE A 12 -44.76 -1.23 19.17
C PHE A 12 -44.46 -1.04 17.69
N THR A 13 -43.91 0.12 17.30
CA THR A 13 -43.32 0.32 15.96
C THR A 13 -42.01 -0.42 15.92
N PHE A 14 -42.01 -1.60 15.31
CA PHE A 14 -40.81 -2.34 14.94
C PHE A 14 -40.21 -1.60 13.75
N THR A 15 -39.22 -0.73 13.99
CA THR A 15 -38.35 -0.22 12.91
C THR A 15 -37.48 -1.38 12.47
N ALA A 16 -37.88 -2.08 11.41
CA ALA A 16 -37.00 -2.98 10.71
C ALA A 16 -35.82 -2.13 10.16
N SER A 17 -34.67 -2.21 10.81
CA SER A 17 -33.42 -1.77 10.21
C SER A 17 -33.23 -2.66 8.98
N ALA A 18 -33.39 -2.12 7.78
CA ALA A 18 -33.02 -2.82 6.57
C ALA A 18 -31.51 -3.06 6.70
N ALA A 19 -31.11 -4.33 6.86
CA ALA A 19 -29.73 -4.69 6.71
C ALA A 19 -29.35 -4.34 5.25
N HIS A 20 -28.66 -3.21 5.07
CA HIS A 20 -28.04 -2.91 3.79
C HIS A 20 -26.97 -3.96 3.59
N ALA A 21 -27.02 -4.63 2.44
CA ALA A 21 -25.90 -5.48 2.04
C ALA A 21 -24.66 -4.58 1.91
N ASN A 22 -23.54 -5.01 2.45
CA ASN A 22 -22.28 -4.30 2.29
C ASN A 22 -21.97 -4.09 0.80
N ILE A 23 -21.45 -2.93 0.45
CA ILE A 23 -20.94 -2.70 -0.91
C ILE A 23 -19.74 -3.60 -1.17
N SER A 24 -19.65 -4.11 -2.40
CA SER A 24 -18.51 -4.91 -2.86
C SER A 24 -17.46 -4.01 -3.51
N VAL A 25 -16.25 -4.02 -2.98
CA VAL A 25 -15.14 -3.18 -3.44
C VAL A 25 -14.02 -4.06 -3.96
N MET A 26 -13.64 -3.86 -5.22
CA MET A 26 -12.47 -4.50 -5.81
C MET A 26 -11.30 -3.53 -5.81
N CYS A 27 -10.16 -3.95 -5.28
CA CYS A 27 -8.91 -3.18 -5.27
C CYS A 27 -7.87 -3.84 -6.16
N SER A 28 -7.12 -3.07 -6.94
CA SER A 28 -6.13 -3.60 -7.87
C SER A 28 -4.93 -4.21 -7.17
N LEU A 29 -4.26 -3.43 -6.31
CA LEU A 29 -3.00 -3.77 -5.63
C LEU A 29 -3.13 -3.75 -4.11
N PHE A 30 -2.13 -4.34 -3.45
CA PHE A 30 -2.10 -4.47 -2.00
C PHE A 30 -2.19 -3.12 -1.26
N PRO A 31 -1.46 -2.03 -1.59
CA PRO A 31 -1.57 -0.78 -0.84
C PRO A 31 -2.99 -0.22 -0.82
N VAL A 32 -3.64 -0.12 -1.99
CA VAL A 32 -5.03 0.37 -2.06
C VAL A 32 -6.01 -0.61 -1.42
N TYR A 33 -5.75 -1.91 -1.48
CA TYR A 33 -6.54 -2.92 -0.78
C TYR A 33 -6.45 -2.75 0.75
N ASP A 34 -5.23 -2.64 1.31
CA ASP A 34 -5.04 -2.53 2.75
C ASP A 34 -5.59 -1.20 3.30
N PHE A 35 -5.41 -0.10 2.55
CA PHE A 35 -6.00 1.20 2.92
C PHE A 35 -7.52 1.13 2.90
N THR A 36 -8.10 0.59 1.81
CA THR A 36 -9.56 0.45 1.68
C THR A 36 -10.14 -0.42 2.78
N ARG A 37 -9.54 -1.58 3.05
CA ARG A 37 -9.95 -2.49 4.14
C ARG A 37 -9.89 -1.79 5.50
N SER A 38 -8.84 -1.01 5.74
CA SER A 38 -8.65 -0.26 6.99
C SER A 38 -9.69 0.84 7.18
N ILE A 39 -10.15 1.48 6.08
CA ILE A 39 -11.20 2.51 6.08
C ILE A 39 -12.57 1.86 6.20
N ALA A 40 -12.83 0.85 5.40
CA ALA A 40 -14.14 0.19 5.30
C ALA A 40 -14.52 -0.57 6.58
N GLY A 41 -13.55 -1.20 7.25
CA GLY A 41 -13.85 -2.10 8.36
C GLY A 41 -14.81 -3.21 7.93
N ASP A 42 -15.88 -3.41 8.71
CA ASP A 42 -16.91 -4.43 8.44
C ASP A 42 -18.06 -3.91 7.55
N PHE A 43 -17.99 -2.66 7.06
CA PHE A 43 -19.07 -2.01 6.31
C PHE A 43 -18.99 -2.19 4.79
N ALA A 44 -17.88 -2.76 4.26
CA ALA A 44 -17.76 -3.15 2.85
C ALA A 44 -17.05 -4.50 2.71
N ASP A 45 -17.37 -5.22 1.62
CA ASP A 45 -16.68 -6.47 1.21
C ASP A 45 -15.53 -6.11 0.27
N VAL A 46 -14.33 -5.93 0.83
CA VAL A 46 -13.13 -5.49 0.10
C VAL A 46 -12.31 -6.69 -0.36
N LYS A 47 -12.02 -6.74 -1.66
CA LYS A 47 -11.25 -7.82 -2.30
C LYS A 47 -10.06 -7.27 -3.07
N LEU A 48 -8.98 -8.03 -3.05
CA LEU A 48 -7.81 -7.78 -3.87
C LEU A 48 -7.93 -8.53 -5.19
N LEU A 49 -7.66 -7.82 -6.29
CA LEU A 49 -7.70 -8.38 -7.65
C LEU A 49 -6.41 -9.13 -8.00
N LEU A 50 -5.27 -8.51 -7.70
CA LEU A 50 -3.95 -9.09 -8.00
C LEU A 50 -3.69 -10.30 -7.09
N PRO A 51 -3.47 -11.50 -7.66
CA PRO A 51 -3.15 -12.67 -6.85
C PRO A 51 -1.79 -12.52 -6.13
N PRO A 52 -1.62 -13.13 -4.95
CA PRO A 52 -0.33 -13.13 -4.26
C PRO A 52 0.80 -13.69 -5.14
N GLY A 53 1.96 -13.03 -5.09
CA GLY A 53 3.16 -13.45 -5.80
C GLY A 53 3.20 -13.13 -7.30
N ILE A 54 2.23 -12.39 -7.81
CA ILE A 54 2.24 -11.87 -9.18
C ILE A 54 2.85 -10.47 -9.17
N GLU A 55 3.78 -10.23 -10.11
CA GLU A 55 4.40 -8.92 -10.31
C GLU A 55 3.38 -7.91 -10.87
N PRO A 56 3.11 -6.79 -10.17
CA PRO A 56 2.08 -5.84 -10.57
C PRO A 56 2.29 -5.21 -11.95
N HIS A 57 3.55 -4.92 -12.32
CA HIS A 57 3.87 -4.29 -13.60
C HIS A 57 3.60 -5.20 -14.81
N GLU A 58 3.61 -6.52 -14.61
CA GLU A 58 3.36 -7.52 -15.66
C GLU A 58 1.91 -8.04 -15.64
N TYR A 59 1.09 -7.60 -14.67
CA TYR A 59 -0.25 -8.13 -14.53
C TYR A 59 -1.20 -7.63 -15.63
N GLU A 60 -1.87 -8.58 -16.27
CA GLU A 60 -2.99 -8.33 -17.17
C GLU A 60 -4.23 -9.09 -16.68
N PRO A 61 -5.37 -8.39 -16.45
CA PRO A 61 -6.59 -9.04 -15.95
C PRO A 61 -7.12 -10.11 -16.91
N SER A 62 -7.43 -11.27 -16.36
CA SER A 62 -8.10 -12.34 -17.10
C SER A 62 -9.58 -11.99 -17.35
N PRO A 63 -10.29 -12.70 -18.27
CA PRO A 63 -11.73 -12.54 -18.44
C PRO A 63 -12.54 -12.76 -17.15
N ARG A 64 -12.04 -13.57 -16.22
CA ARG A 64 -12.65 -13.79 -14.91
C ARG A 64 -12.52 -12.55 -14.03
N ASP A 65 -11.35 -11.90 -14.06
CA ASP A 65 -11.09 -10.68 -13.28
C ASP A 65 -11.94 -9.52 -13.80
N ILE A 66 -12.03 -9.38 -15.14
CA ILE A 66 -12.92 -8.39 -15.77
C ILE A 66 -14.38 -8.62 -15.37
N LYS A 67 -14.82 -9.89 -15.32
CA LYS A 67 -16.18 -10.20 -14.83
C LYS A 67 -16.34 -9.81 -13.35
N ALA A 68 -15.36 -10.10 -12.50
CA ALA A 68 -15.41 -9.75 -11.09
C ALA A 68 -15.48 -8.23 -10.87
N LEU A 69 -14.76 -7.44 -11.70
CA LEU A 69 -14.86 -5.98 -11.72
C LEU A 69 -16.26 -5.50 -12.10
N HIS A 70 -16.88 -6.08 -13.13
CA HIS A 70 -18.25 -5.76 -13.52
C HIS A 70 -19.31 -6.12 -12.46
N ASP A 71 -19.04 -7.16 -11.67
CA ASP A 71 -19.95 -7.64 -10.63
C ASP A 71 -19.73 -6.87 -9.28
N SER A 72 -18.79 -5.94 -9.20
CA SER A 72 -18.53 -5.11 -8.01
C SER A 72 -19.25 -3.77 -8.07
N ASP A 73 -19.50 -3.17 -6.90
CA ASP A 73 -20.07 -1.82 -6.79
C ASP A 73 -19.01 -0.73 -7.00
N MET A 74 -17.75 -1.04 -6.66
CA MET A 74 -16.63 -0.11 -6.75
C MET A 74 -15.35 -0.80 -7.20
N PHE A 75 -14.54 -0.09 -7.98
CA PHE A 75 -13.18 -0.46 -8.34
C PHE A 75 -12.20 0.65 -7.97
N ILE A 76 -11.17 0.31 -7.20
CA ILE A 76 -10.10 1.22 -6.76
C ILE A 76 -8.78 0.73 -7.32
N PHE A 77 -8.06 1.60 -8.03
CA PHE A 77 -6.72 1.32 -8.52
C PHE A 77 -5.72 2.37 -8.02
N THR A 78 -4.43 2.05 -8.08
CA THR A 78 -3.37 2.87 -7.49
C THR A 78 -3.10 4.14 -8.29
N CYS A 79 -2.69 3.97 -9.55
CA CYS A 79 -2.44 5.05 -10.52
C CYS A 79 -2.33 4.48 -11.95
N ALA A 80 -2.44 5.38 -12.93
CA ALA A 80 -2.37 5.00 -14.35
C ALA A 80 -1.01 4.45 -14.78
N GLU A 81 0.07 4.93 -14.17
CA GLU A 81 1.45 4.53 -14.48
C GLU A 81 1.75 3.12 -13.99
N MET A 82 1.15 2.71 -12.87
CA MET A 82 1.27 1.33 -12.36
C MET A 82 0.34 0.38 -13.14
N GLU A 83 -0.89 0.84 -13.41
CA GLU A 83 -1.97 -0.02 -13.91
C GLU A 83 -2.65 0.58 -15.14
N SER A 84 -1.91 0.73 -16.22
CA SER A 84 -2.47 1.27 -17.48
C SER A 84 -3.69 0.50 -18.00
N TRP A 85 -3.80 -0.79 -17.66
CA TRP A 85 -4.95 -1.64 -17.95
C TRP A 85 -6.20 -1.20 -17.18
N ALA A 86 -6.04 -0.72 -15.92
CA ALA A 86 -7.14 -0.29 -15.07
C ALA A 86 -7.88 0.91 -15.70
N VAL A 87 -7.13 1.87 -16.23
CA VAL A 87 -7.71 3.04 -16.94
C VAL A 87 -8.50 2.60 -18.18
N LYS A 88 -8.02 1.61 -18.95
CA LYS A 88 -8.71 1.11 -20.14
C LYS A 88 -10.00 0.36 -19.77
N ILE A 89 -9.94 -0.49 -18.75
CA ILE A 89 -11.08 -1.30 -18.33
C ILE A 89 -12.16 -0.42 -17.67
N SER A 90 -11.78 0.56 -16.85
CA SER A 90 -12.71 1.44 -16.16
C SER A 90 -13.70 2.12 -17.11
N GLN A 91 -13.27 2.43 -18.34
CA GLN A 91 -14.16 3.01 -19.38
C GLN A 91 -15.30 2.09 -19.81
N SER A 92 -15.20 0.79 -19.55
CA SER A 92 -16.19 -0.23 -19.95
C SER A 92 -17.02 -0.77 -18.78
N LEU A 93 -16.71 -0.41 -17.53
CA LEU A 93 -17.34 -0.99 -16.33
C LEU A 93 -18.75 -0.43 -16.03
N GLY A 94 -19.26 0.51 -16.82
CA GLY A 94 -20.65 1.00 -16.71
C GLY A 94 -20.91 1.72 -15.39
N ASP A 95 -21.77 1.15 -14.53
CA ASP A 95 -22.23 1.78 -13.28
C ASP A 95 -21.27 1.53 -12.09
N VAL A 96 -20.15 0.83 -12.29
CA VAL A 96 -19.14 0.61 -11.23
C VAL A 96 -18.49 1.95 -10.86
N HIS A 97 -18.47 2.28 -9.56
CA HIS A 97 -17.82 3.49 -9.08
C HIS A 97 -16.30 3.37 -9.13
N ILE A 98 -15.64 4.19 -9.94
CA ILE A 98 -14.18 4.11 -10.19
C ILE A 98 -13.44 5.13 -9.32
N VAL A 99 -12.39 4.67 -8.63
CA VAL A 99 -11.51 5.52 -7.83
C VAL A 99 -10.07 5.36 -8.28
N ASP A 100 -9.47 6.43 -8.75
CA ASP A 100 -8.02 6.57 -8.90
C ASP A 100 -7.45 7.09 -7.57
N ALA A 101 -6.72 6.24 -6.86
CA ALA A 101 -6.17 6.61 -5.56
C ALA A 101 -5.10 7.71 -5.66
N SER A 102 -4.49 7.90 -6.85
CA SER A 102 -3.48 8.94 -7.10
C SER A 102 -4.07 10.30 -7.49
N GLU A 103 -5.40 10.45 -7.56
CA GLU A 103 -6.02 11.69 -8.04
C GLU A 103 -5.44 12.93 -7.34
N GLY A 104 -5.00 13.91 -8.14
CA GLY A 104 -4.38 15.14 -7.67
C GLY A 104 -2.95 14.98 -7.14
N ILE A 105 -2.32 13.81 -7.25
CA ILE A 105 -0.90 13.58 -6.95
C ILE A 105 -0.11 13.70 -8.27
N THR A 106 0.91 14.54 -8.27
CA THR A 106 1.83 14.63 -9.42
C THR A 106 2.96 13.64 -9.20
N LEU A 107 3.13 12.71 -10.12
CA LEU A 107 4.22 11.73 -10.04
C LEU A 107 5.58 12.38 -10.30
N THR A 108 6.59 11.93 -9.59
CA THR A 108 7.98 12.33 -9.80
C THR A 108 8.67 11.24 -10.61
N ASP A 109 9.28 11.62 -11.75
CA ASP A 109 10.01 10.71 -12.65
C ASP A 109 9.17 9.53 -13.18
N ASN A 110 7.84 9.67 -13.23
CA ASN A 110 6.87 8.62 -13.54
C ASN A 110 6.95 7.40 -12.60
N ASP A 111 7.56 7.55 -11.42
CA ASP A 111 7.63 6.51 -10.40
C ASP A 111 6.23 6.28 -9.79
N PRO A 112 5.63 5.09 -9.91
CA PRO A 112 4.27 4.83 -9.45
C PRO A 112 4.18 4.50 -7.95
N HIS A 113 5.31 4.30 -7.24
CA HIS A 113 5.37 3.82 -5.86
C HIS A 113 5.09 4.92 -4.82
N ILE A 114 4.05 5.74 -5.09
CA ILE A 114 3.70 6.94 -4.31
C ILE A 114 3.37 6.66 -2.85
N TRP A 115 2.86 5.47 -2.53
CA TRP A 115 2.50 5.07 -1.16
C TRP A 115 3.69 4.96 -0.20
N LEU A 116 4.92 4.90 -0.73
CA LEU A 116 6.15 4.87 0.09
C LEU A 116 6.53 6.25 0.65
N ASP A 117 5.93 7.33 0.18
CA ASP A 117 5.86 8.61 0.89
C ASP A 117 4.58 8.64 1.73
N LEU A 118 4.71 8.55 3.06
CA LEU A 118 3.55 8.47 3.95
C LEU A 118 2.64 9.69 3.87
N SER A 119 3.14 10.86 3.45
CA SER A 119 2.29 12.03 3.21
C SER A 119 1.45 11.89 1.93
N LEU A 120 1.96 11.20 0.91
CA LEU A 120 1.20 10.85 -0.28
C LEU A 120 0.25 9.69 -0.03
N ALA A 121 0.66 8.70 0.80
CA ALA A 121 -0.23 7.63 1.26
C ALA A 121 -1.46 8.19 1.99
N GLU A 122 -1.32 9.25 2.81
CA GLU A 122 -2.47 9.95 3.39
C GLU A 122 -3.40 10.54 2.32
N ARG A 123 -2.85 11.11 1.26
CA ARG A 123 -3.67 11.64 0.16
C ARG A 123 -4.43 10.54 -0.57
N MET A 124 -3.77 9.37 -0.78
CA MET A 124 -4.44 8.19 -1.33
C MET A 124 -5.59 7.74 -0.42
N VAL A 125 -5.37 7.67 0.89
CA VAL A 125 -6.42 7.35 1.89
C VAL A 125 -7.60 8.33 1.77
N MET A 126 -7.36 9.62 1.59
CA MET A 126 -8.44 10.61 1.44
C MET A 126 -9.20 10.48 0.12
N ASN A 127 -8.54 10.09 -0.97
CA ASN A 127 -9.20 9.81 -2.25
C ASN A 127 -10.09 8.56 -2.14
N ILE A 128 -9.60 7.50 -1.50
CA ILE A 128 -10.36 6.27 -1.21
C ILE A 128 -11.55 6.58 -0.31
N LEU A 129 -11.35 7.33 0.77
CA LEU A 129 -12.44 7.77 1.67
C LEU A 129 -13.54 8.49 0.92
N ARG A 130 -13.18 9.44 0.06
CA ARG A 130 -14.16 10.17 -0.75
C ARG A 130 -15.00 9.22 -1.58
N GLY A 131 -14.36 8.29 -2.32
CA GLY A 131 -15.07 7.32 -3.13
C GLY A 131 -16.00 6.41 -2.32
N LEU A 132 -15.55 5.91 -1.16
CA LEU A 132 -16.39 5.11 -0.27
C LEU A 132 -17.60 5.89 0.24
N CYS A 133 -17.43 7.15 0.64
CA CYS A 133 -18.54 8.01 1.09
C CYS A 133 -19.53 8.34 -0.04
N GLU A 134 -19.06 8.46 -1.29
CA GLU A 134 -19.92 8.68 -2.46
C GLU A 134 -20.72 7.43 -2.82
N ALA A 135 -20.12 6.23 -2.75
CA ALA A 135 -20.77 4.98 -3.08
C ALA A 135 -21.68 4.48 -1.93
N ASP A 136 -21.32 4.75 -0.69
CA ASP A 136 -22.05 4.30 0.52
C ASP A 136 -22.11 5.41 1.58
N SER A 137 -22.96 6.37 1.34
CA SER A 137 -23.15 7.52 2.24
C SER A 137 -23.71 7.14 3.61
N GLY A 138 -24.31 5.95 3.74
CA GLY A 138 -24.87 5.45 4.99
C GLY A 138 -23.81 5.20 6.08
N HIS A 139 -22.58 4.88 5.68
CA HIS A 139 -21.46 4.60 6.58
C HIS A 139 -20.34 5.66 6.52
N ALA A 140 -20.61 6.85 5.97
CA ALA A 140 -19.62 7.90 5.78
C ALA A 140 -18.94 8.37 7.08
N GLU A 141 -19.65 8.35 8.22
CA GLU A 141 -19.09 8.73 9.52
C GLU A 141 -18.05 7.69 9.99
N GLU A 142 -18.36 6.39 9.87
CA GLU A 142 -17.48 5.30 10.22
C GLU A 142 -16.23 5.29 9.33
N TYR A 143 -16.40 5.44 8.03
CA TYR A 143 -15.29 5.56 7.07
C TYR A 143 -14.38 6.73 7.41
N THR A 144 -14.94 7.90 7.70
CA THR A 144 -14.16 9.09 8.08
C THR A 144 -13.34 8.84 9.34
N LYS A 145 -13.95 8.30 10.39
CA LYS A 145 -13.26 7.97 11.65
C LYS A 145 -12.13 6.96 11.45
N ASN A 146 -12.35 5.94 10.62
CA ASN A 146 -11.35 4.93 10.34
C ASN A 146 -10.18 5.51 9.52
N ALA A 147 -10.48 6.34 8.50
CA ALA A 147 -9.46 7.03 7.71
C ALA A 147 -8.61 7.98 8.56
N GLU A 148 -9.22 8.77 9.44
CA GLU A 148 -8.50 9.66 10.36
C GLU A 148 -7.56 8.88 11.28
N ARG A 149 -7.99 7.71 11.77
CA ARG A 149 -7.16 6.82 12.59
C ARG A 149 -5.97 6.26 11.80
N LEU A 150 -6.17 5.86 10.54
CA LEU A 150 -5.11 5.38 9.67
C LEU A 150 -4.10 6.48 9.36
N CYS A 151 -4.56 7.66 8.95
CA CYS A 151 -3.72 8.83 8.71
C CYS A 151 -2.94 9.25 9.96
N GLY A 152 -3.54 9.16 11.15
CA GLY A 152 -2.84 9.41 12.42
C GLY A 152 -1.63 8.49 12.60
N LYS A 153 -1.79 7.19 12.33
CA LYS A 153 -0.67 6.22 12.38
C LYS A 153 0.40 6.49 11.33
N PHE A 154 0.01 6.92 10.13
CA PHE A 154 0.98 7.31 9.09
C PHE A 154 1.81 8.50 9.55
N ARG A 155 1.20 9.54 10.14
CA ARG A 155 1.92 10.71 10.65
C ARG A 155 2.89 10.35 11.79
N GLU A 156 2.47 9.52 12.72
CA GLU A 156 3.34 9.03 13.80
C GLU A 156 4.58 8.31 13.25
N LEU A 157 4.40 7.51 12.20
CA LEU A 157 5.51 6.79 11.57
C LEU A 157 6.35 7.71 10.68
N ASP A 158 5.74 8.66 9.98
CA ASP A 158 6.42 9.68 9.17
C ASP A 158 7.36 10.56 10.03
N GLU A 159 6.91 10.94 11.24
CA GLU A 159 7.75 11.64 12.21
C GLU A 159 8.96 10.79 12.62
N LYS A 160 8.76 9.52 12.96
CA LYS A 160 9.85 8.60 13.32
C LYS A 160 10.91 8.49 12.22
N PHE A 161 10.51 8.30 10.96
CA PHE A 161 11.44 8.27 9.83
C PHE A 161 12.16 9.60 9.62
N SER A 162 11.46 10.71 9.81
CA SER A 162 12.01 12.06 9.67
C SER A 162 13.12 12.35 10.69
N GLU A 163 12.99 11.80 11.90
CA GLU A 163 13.92 11.97 13.03
C GLU A 163 15.10 10.98 13.00
N MET A 164 15.09 9.98 12.11
CA MET A 164 16.18 9.00 12.00
C MET A 164 17.53 9.66 11.69
N ASP A 165 18.59 9.07 12.23
CA ASP A 165 19.96 9.40 11.78
C ASP A 165 20.14 8.99 10.31
N LYS A 166 20.80 9.87 9.54
CA LYS A 166 21.04 9.70 8.10
C LYS A 166 22.55 9.70 7.81
N GLY A 167 23.34 9.31 8.79
CA GLY A 167 24.80 9.33 8.71
C GLY A 167 25.41 8.33 7.73
N ARG A 168 24.61 7.42 7.16
CA ARG A 168 25.05 6.38 6.22
C ARG A 168 24.09 6.25 5.05
N ALA A 169 24.62 5.85 3.88
CA ALA A 169 23.80 5.55 2.72
C ALA A 169 23.09 4.19 2.89
N ILE A 170 21.84 4.11 2.46
CA ILE A 170 21.10 2.85 2.32
C ILE A 170 21.55 2.17 1.02
N ILE A 171 21.93 0.91 1.09
CA ILE A 171 22.44 0.16 -0.07
C ILE A 171 21.41 -0.88 -0.47
N PHE A 172 20.70 -0.65 -1.58
CA PHE A 172 19.73 -1.61 -2.13
C PHE A 172 20.44 -2.57 -3.09
N ALA A 173 20.36 -3.87 -2.77
CA ALA A 173 20.97 -4.94 -3.54
C ALA A 173 19.95 -5.77 -4.33
N GLY A 174 18.71 -5.31 -4.40
CA GLY A 174 17.60 -5.80 -5.19
C GLY A 174 17.07 -4.74 -6.13
N GLU A 175 15.93 -5.00 -6.75
CA GLU A 175 15.21 -4.01 -7.55
C GLU A 175 14.84 -2.79 -6.71
N PHE A 176 14.97 -1.60 -7.31
CA PHE A 176 14.83 -0.35 -6.57
C PHE A 176 13.49 0.33 -6.83
N SER A 177 12.57 0.18 -5.90
CA SER A 177 11.25 0.82 -5.90
C SER A 177 11.08 1.86 -4.77
N ALA A 178 12.14 2.15 -4.01
CA ALA A 178 12.07 3.01 -2.82
C ALA A 178 12.30 4.51 -3.09
N GLY A 179 12.13 4.98 -4.34
CA GLY A 179 12.42 6.34 -4.76
C GLY A 179 11.69 7.41 -3.95
N TYR A 180 10.39 7.24 -3.72
CA TYR A 180 9.60 8.16 -2.89
C TYR A 180 10.07 8.17 -1.44
N PHE A 181 10.37 7.01 -0.87
CA PHE A 181 10.86 6.89 0.50
C PHE A 181 12.17 7.63 0.71
N VAL A 182 13.19 7.36 -0.10
CA VAL A 182 14.51 8.01 0.08
C VAL A 182 14.45 9.51 -0.16
N ARG A 183 13.63 9.99 -1.10
CA ARG A 183 13.42 11.43 -1.33
C ARG A 183 12.70 12.09 -0.16
N ARG A 184 11.61 11.45 0.35
CA ARG A 184 10.81 11.98 1.46
C ARG A 184 11.64 12.23 2.69
N TYR A 185 12.47 11.27 3.07
CA TYR A 185 13.23 11.32 4.32
C TYR A 185 14.66 11.82 4.15
N GLY A 186 15.11 12.07 2.91
CA GLY A 186 16.43 12.61 2.62
C GLY A 186 17.56 11.63 2.88
N PHE A 187 17.34 10.33 2.69
CA PHE A 187 18.39 9.33 2.77
C PHE A 187 19.28 9.38 1.52
N GLU A 188 20.59 9.33 1.73
CA GLU A 188 21.51 8.93 0.67
C GLU A 188 21.33 7.43 0.39
N TYR A 189 21.42 7.04 -0.87
CA TYR A 189 21.27 5.64 -1.25
C TYR A 189 22.15 5.24 -2.41
N LEU A 190 22.43 3.94 -2.49
CA LEU A 190 23.05 3.27 -3.62
C LEU A 190 22.17 2.08 -4.01
N THR A 191 22.04 1.83 -5.30
CA THR A 191 21.34 0.65 -5.80
C THR A 191 22.23 -0.18 -6.69
N ALA A 192 22.15 -1.51 -6.59
CA ALA A 192 22.84 -2.42 -7.49
C ALA A 192 22.21 -2.38 -8.89
N TYR A 193 20.89 -2.27 -8.98
CA TYR A 193 20.15 -2.25 -10.24
C TYR A 193 20.01 -0.82 -10.78
N GLU A 194 20.14 -0.68 -12.09
CA GLU A 194 19.87 0.55 -12.82
C GLU A 194 18.64 0.31 -13.73
N GLY A 195 17.44 0.56 -13.17
CA GLY A 195 16.17 0.14 -13.76
C GLY A 195 15.96 -1.38 -13.62
N GLU A 196 15.28 -1.99 -14.58
CA GLU A 196 14.91 -3.42 -14.58
C GLU A 196 16.05 -4.36 -15.01
N ASN A 197 17.22 -3.81 -15.40
CA ASN A 197 18.33 -4.60 -15.93
C ASN A 197 19.18 -5.19 -14.80
N GLU A 198 19.61 -6.44 -14.98
CA GLU A 198 20.63 -7.07 -14.14
C GLU A 198 21.89 -6.19 -14.01
N PRO A 199 22.45 -6.06 -12.79
CA PRO A 199 23.59 -5.18 -12.57
C PRO A 199 24.83 -5.64 -13.32
N SER A 200 25.51 -4.69 -13.95
CA SER A 200 26.78 -4.97 -14.60
C SER A 200 27.86 -5.34 -13.58
N VAL A 201 28.88 -6.13 -14.03
CA VAL A 201 30.04 -6.47 -13.19
C VAL A 201 30.75 -5.21 -12.64
N LYS A 202 30.78 -4.14 -13.44
CA LYS A 202 31.33 -2.85 -13.02
C LYS A 202 30.54 -2.25 -11.86
N ARG A 203 29.20 -2.27 -11.97
CA ARG A 203 28.31 -1.74 -10.93
C ARG A 203 28.45 -2.52 -9.63
N LEU A 204 28.47 -3.84 -9.69
CA LEU A 204 28.70 -4.69 -8.52
C LEU A 204 30.04 -4.38 -7.84
N ALA A 205 31.14 -4.22 -8.64
CA ALA A 205 32.44 -3.87 -8.10
C ALA A 205 32.43 -2.49 -7.42
N GLU A 206 31.68 -1.52 -7.93
CA GLU A 206 31.50 -0.21 -7.30
C GLU A 206 30.79 -0.31 -5.95
N ILE A 207 29.70 -1.08 -5.86
CA ILE A 207 28.95 -1.32 -4.62
C ILE A 207 29.84 -2.02 -3.58
N ILE A 208 30.52 -3.10 -3.97
CA ILE A 208 31.42 -3.84 -3.09
C ILE A 208 32.55 -2.95 -2.56
N ARG A 209 33.14 -2.12 -3.43
CA ARG A 209 34.16 -1.16 -3.03
C ARG A 209 33.61 -0.16 -2.02
N HIS A 210 32.43 0.43 -2.29
CA HIS A 210 31.78 1.38 -1.38
C HIS A 210 31.53 0.75 0.00
N ILE A 211 30.98 -0.48 0.05
CA ILE A 211 30.74 -1.21 1.30
C ILE A 211 32.03 -1.36 2.10
N ASN A 212 33.14 -1.76 1.44
CA ASN A 212 34.43 -1.98 2.10
C ASN A 212 35.08 -0.67 2.59
N GLU A 213 35.03 0.40 1.79
CA GLU A 213 35.58 1.71 2.12
C GLU A 213 34.83 2.38 3.29
N HIS A 214 33.51 2.30 3.30
CA HIS A 214 32.66 2.93 4.32
C HIS A 214 32.31 1.97 5.48
N LYS A 215 32.77 0.71 5.39
CA LYS A 215 32.47 -0.36 6.38
C LYS A 215 30.99 -0.52 6.61
N SER A 216 30.20 -0.42 5.53
CA SER A 216 28.76 -0.62 5.61
C SER A 216 28.46 -2.07 6.00
N ARG A 217 27.68 -2.27 7.06
CA ARG A 217 27.42 -3.59 7.63
C ARG A 217 26.16 -4.24 7.09
N TYR A 218 25.33 -3.49 6.39
CA TYR A 218 24.01 -3.90 5.94
C TYR A 218 23.77 -3.52 4.48
N ILE A 219 23.02 -4.38 3.80
CA ILE A 219 22.44 -4.15 2.47
C ILE A 219 20.97 -4.55 2.52
N PHE A 220 20.16 -3.99 1.64
CA PHE A 220 18.72 -4.20 1.64
C PHE A 220 18.25 -4.88 0.35
N THR A 221 17.23 -5.75 0.47
CA THR A 221 16.46 -6.31 -0.66
C THR A 221 14.97 -6.20 -0.35
N ASP A 222 14.11 -6.29 -1.36
CA ASP A 222 12.68 -6.42 -1.08
C ASP A 222 12.38 -7.72 -0.30
N ILE A 223 11.37 -7.68 0.54
CA ILE A 223 10.97 -8.80 1.40
C ILE A 223 10.56 -10.05 0.58
N ASN A 224 10.06 -9.84 -0.63
CA ASN A 224 9.62 -10.90 -1.54
C ASN A 224 10.73 -11.35 -2.49
N GLU A 225 11.89 -10.68 -2.47
CA GLU A 225 12.97 -10.92 -3.42
C GLU A 225 14.03 -11.89 -2.84
N HIS A 226 14.28 -12.98 -3.55
CA HIS A 226 15.41 -13.88 -3.27
C HIS A 226 16.65 -13.47 -4.08
N SER A 227 17.09 -12.21 -3.94
CA SER A 227 18.17 -11.64 -4.71
C SER A 227 19.46 -12.44 -4.65
N GLN A 228 19.88 -12.98 -5.80
CA GLN A 228 21.19 -13.63 -5.93
C GLN A 228 22.30 -12.59 -5.82
N VAL A 229 22.08 -11.39 -6.33
CA VAL A 229 23.00 -10.25 -6.25
C VAL A 229 23.28 -9.87 -4.80
N ALA A 230 22.27 -9.79 -3.96
CA ALA A 230 22.44 -9.52 -2.54
C ALA A 230 23.29 -10.58 -1.83
N ARG A 231 23.02 -11.87 -2.12
CA ARG A 231 23.83 -12.96 -1.57
C ARG A 231 25.30 -12.91 -2.01
N GLU A 232 25.55 -12.55 -3.27
CA GLU A 232 26.91 -12.39 -3.79
C GLU A 232 27.64 -11.22 -3.14
N ILE A 233 27.01 -10.05 -3.03
CA ILE A 233 27.56 -8.89 -2.34
C ILE A 233 27.86 -9.23 -0.87
N SER A 234 26.90 -9.85 -0.17
CA SER A 234 27.07 -10.28 1.22
C SER A 234 28.26 -11.24 1.37
N ALA A 235 28.38 -12.24 0.49
CA ALA A 235 29.48 -13.21 0.54
C ALA A 235 30.86 -12.56 0.35
N GLN A 236 30.98 -11.51 -0.46
CA GLN A 236 32.25 -10.82 -0.74
C GLN A 236 32.61 -9.74 0.30
N THR A 237 31.62 -9.17 0.98
CA THR A 237 31.81 -8.03 1.89
C THR A 237 31.61 -8.37 3.36
N GLY A 238 30.88 -9.44 3.64
CA GLY A 238 30.40 -9.77 4.98
C GLY A 238 29.21 -8.93 5.46
N ALA A 239 28.66 -8.05 4.62
CA ALA A 239 27.48 -7.26 4.94
C ALA A 239 26.26 -8.18 5.13
N LYS A 240 25.47 -7.92 6.17
CA LYS A 240 24.21 -8.64 6.43
C LYS A 240 23.12 -8.13 5.49
N ILE A 241 22.22 -9.02 5.10
CA ILE A 241 21.06 -8.68 4.30
C ILE A 241 19.90 -8.39 5.26
N LEU A 242 19.31 -7.20 5.13
CA LEU A 242 18.04 -6.81 5.73
C LEU A 242 16.98 -6.66 4.64
N THR A 243 15.72 -6.68 5.04
CA THR A 243 14.62 -6.48 4.11
C THR A 243 14.12 -5.04 4.15
N PHE A 244 13.67 -4.56 3.00
CA PHE A 244 12.89 -3.33 2.84
C PHE A 244 11.64 -3.69 2.06
N GLY A 245 10.50 -3.79 2.74
CA GLY A 245 9.24 -4.11 2.09
C GLY A 245 8.68 -2.91 1.35
N THR A 246 8.46 -3.03 0.05
CA THR A 246 7.84 -1.99 -0.76
C THR A 246 6.32 -2.02 -0.67
N GLY A 247 5.75 -3.16 -0.29
CA GLY A 247 4.30 -3.35 -0.17
C GLY A 247 3.58 -3.44 -1.52
N HIS A 248 4.27 -3.53 -2.65
CA HIS A 248 3.59 -3.75 -3.94
C HIS A 248 3.10 -5.20 -4.11
N MET A 249 3.73 -6.15 -3.45
CA MET A 249 3.24 -7.52 -3.31
C MET A 249 2.94 -7.84 -1.84
N ILE A 250 1.98 -8.71 -1.59
CA ILE A 250 1.65 -9.19 -0.23
C ILE A 250 2.73 -10.19 0.19
N PRO A 251 3.48 -9.92 1.27
CA PRO A 251 4.49 -10.88 1.76
C PRO A 251 3.88 -12.07 2.49
N ASP A 252 2.74 -11.86 3.17
CA ASP A 252 1.96 -12.84 3.90
C ASP A 252 0.53 -12.35 4.05
N ASP A 253 -0.46 -13.26 4.12
CA ASP A 253 -1.90 -12.96 4.06
C ASP A 253 -2.39 -12.02 5.18
N ASP A 254 -1.68 -11.95 6.29
CA ASP A 254 -2.08 -11.18 7.47
C ASP A 254 -1.32 -9.86 7.68
N MET A 255 -0.30 -9.55 6.87
CA MET A 255 0.46 -8.30 7.03
C MET A 255 -0.34 -7.09 6.54
N THR A 256 -0.23 -5.99 7.27
CA THR A 256 -0.72 -4.66 6.86
C THR A 256 0.41 -3.82 6.31
N PHE A 257 0.08 -2.81 5.50
CA PHE A 257 1.07 -1.84 5.02
C PHE A 257 1.80 -1.14 6.18
N LEU A 258 1.08 -0.81 7.25
CA LEU A 258 1.69 -0.24 8.45
C LEU A 258 2.71 -1.17 9.12
N GLN A 259 2.47 -2.47 9.14
CA GLN A 259 3.45 -3.44 9.66
C GLN A 259 4.70 -3.46 8.78
N ILE A 260 4.53 -3.54 7.45
CA ILE A 260 5.66 -3.46 6.50
C ILE A 260 6.50 -2.21 6.74
N MET A 261 5.87 -1.05 6.88
CA MET A 261 6.59 0.20 7.10
C MET A 261 7.23 0.32 8.49
N ASN A 262 6.64 -0.30 9.53
CA ASN A 262 7.29 -0.40 10.83
C ASN A 262 8.52 -1.34 10.78
N ASP A 263 8.43 -2.47 10.09
CA ASP A 263 9.56 -3.38 9.90
C ASP A 263 10.70 -2.68 9.11
N ASN A 264 10.34 -1.88 8.09
CA ASN A 264 11.31 -1.02 7.39
C ASN A 264 11.99 -0.05 8.36
N TYR A 265 11.21 0.57 9.27
CA TYR A 265 11.76 1.48 10.27
C TYR A 265 12.78 0.76 11.17
N GLU A 266 12.44 -0.39 11.71
CA GLU A 266 13.34 -1.15 12.61
C GLU A 266 14.61 -1.60 11.87
N ASN A 267 14.49 -2.12 10.63
CA ASN A 267 15.62 -2.56 9.83
C ASN A 267 16.57 -1.40 9.45
N ILE A 268 16.03 -0.25 9.06
CA ILE A 268 16.85 0.93 8.77
C ILE A 268 17.48 1.47 10.05
N ASN A 269 16.74 1.51 11.15
CA ASN A 269 17.25 1.95 12.45
C ASN A 269 18.42 1.06 12.93
N GLU A 270 18.33 -0.27 12.75
CA GLU A 270 19.44 -1.20 13.00
C GLU A 270 20.65 -0.81 12.14
N ALA A 271 20.44 -0.60 10.84
CA ALA A 271 21.54 -0.29 9.92
C ALA A 271 22.21 1.07 10.20
N MET A 272 21.48 2.06 10.71
CA MET A 272 22.01 3.39 10.99
C MET A 272 22.77 3.45 12.33
N ASN A 273 22.36 2.67 13.32
CA ASN A 273 22.89 2.76 14.69
C ASN A 273 23.98 1.71 15.01
N ASP A 274 24.22 0.72 14.16
CA ASP A 274 25.22 -0.36 14.35
C ASP A 274 26.53 -0.05 13.56
#